data_6d60f25a5987e4720f2731f246845149
#
_entry.id   6d60f25a5987e4720f2731f246845149
#
_cell.length_a   1.000
_cell.length_b   1.000
_cell.length_c   1.000
_cell.angle_alpha   90.00
_cell.angle_beta   90.00
_cell.angle_gamma   90.00
#
_symmetry.space_group_name_H-M   'P 1'
#
loop_
_entity.id
_entity.type
_entity.pdbx_description
1 polymer ?
#
loop_
_entity_poly.entity_id
_entity_poly.type
_entity_poly.pdbx_seq_one_letter_code
_entity_poly.pdbx_strand_id
1 'polypeptide(L)'
;RNQDKDFNKIKIHNPLITQEERIDIWIRDNNYAIIIENKIFGAGDQNEQIKRYIDVTKRYHYDEKAIFVLYMPSFTRESSKQTWGNYKDSFNDRFAVVSFNEDVLEWLRNYVLPNVTIKEVYLRSAIEQYIDYLEGYSSRREQAQKKELLLLILNKIGIGQSATADEQYHRIMSLHRTLEKVRCRCDEKLRRFKDIVINEFDMITKNYYQPKG
;
A
#
# COMPACT_ATOMS: atom_id res chain seq x y z
N ARG A 1 21.14 -2.60 -0.27
CA ARG A 1 20.90 -1.18 0.17
C ARG A 1 20.97 -0.95 1.68
N ASN A 2 20.89 -2.00 2.53
CA ASN A 2 20.87 -1.87 4.00
C ASN A 2 21.99 -2.67 4.71
N GLN A 3 23.11 -2.95 4.04
CA GLN A 3 24.15 -3.86 4.56
C GLN A 3 24.86 -3.37 5.85
N ASP A 4 24.84 -2.08 6.13
CA ASP A 4 25.53 -1.48 7.29
C ASP A 4 24.60 -1.04 8.42
N LYS A 5 23.33 -1.39 8.36
CA LYS A 5 22.36 -1.02 9.39
C LYS A 5 22.30 -2.03 10.52
N ASP A 6 21.99 -1.54 11.73
CA ASP A 6 21.92 -2.36 12.95
C ASP A 6 20.83 -3.46 12.90
N PHE A 7 19.90 -3.42 11.92
CA PHE A 7 18.92 -4.47 11.70
C PHE A 7 19.53 -5.88 11.58
N ASN A 8 20.72 -6.00 10.99
CA ASN A 8 21.40 -7.29 10.84
C ASN A 8 21.87 -7.88 12.18
N LYS A 9 21.88 -7.10 13.24
CA LYS A 9 22.34 -7.51 14.59
C LYS A 9 21.19 -7.97 15.48
N ILE A 10 19.94 -7.73 15.07
CA ILE A 10 18.76 -8.04 15.87
C ILE A 10 18.49 -9.53 15.81
N LYS A 11 18.36 -10.16 16.98
CA LYS A 11 17.81 -11.51 17.14
C LYS A 11 16.59 -11.42 18.03
N ILE A 12 15.43 -11.55 17.44
CA ILE A 12 14.16 -11.51 18.15
C ILE A 12 13.79 -12.93 18.59
N HIS A 13 13.45 -13.09 19.86
CA HIS A 13 13.08 -14.36 20.46
C HIS A 13 11.64 -14.30 20.99
N ASN A 14 10.78 -15.23 20.55
CA ASN A 14 9.38 -15.31 20.95
C ASN A 14 8.63 -13.96 20.79
N PRO A 15 8.55 -13.40 19.57
CA PRO A 15 8.00 -12.08 19.37
C PRO A 15 6.50 -12.03 19.68
N LEU A 16 6.09 -10.98 20.38
CA LEU A 16 4.72 -10.52 20.40
C LEU A 16 4.50 -9.61 19.19
N ILE A 17 3.56 -9.97 18.31
CA ILE A 17 3.20 -9.18 17.14
C ILE A 17 1.79 -8.65 17.34
N THR A 18 1.64 -7.33 17.38
CA THR A 18 0.36 -6.66 17.65
C THR A 18 0.11 -5.50 16.69
N GLN A 19 -1.14 -5.06 16.66
CA GLN A 19 -1.59 -3.81 16.05
C GLN A 19 -2.22 -2.97 17.16
N GLU A 20 -1.39 -2.31 17.94
CA GLU A 20 -1.79 -1.51 19.11
C GLU A 20 -1.27 -0.07 18.95
N GLU A 21 -1.80 0.85 19.74
CA GLU A 21 -1.34 2.24 19.84
C GLU A 21 -1.32 2.97 18.48
N ARG A 22 -2.14 2.53 17.52
CA ARG A 22 -2.19 3.02 16.14
C ARG A 22 -0.91 2.72 15.32
N ILE A 23 -0.06 1.81 15.80
CA ILE A 23 1.07 1.27 15.05
C ILE A 23 0.53 0.15 14.16
N ASP A 24 0.82 0.19 12.87
CA ASP A 24 0.27 -0.77 11.91
C ASP A 24 0.70 -2.20 12.23
N ILE A 25 1.99 -2.41 12.47
CA ILE A 25 2.52 -3.68 12.98
C ILE A 25 3.61 -3.35 13.99
N TRP A 26 3.50 -3.92 15.17
CA TRP A 26 4.46 -3.75 16.25
C TRP A 26 4.99 -5.09 16.71
N ILE A 27 6.27 -5.35 16.43
CA ILE A 27 6.95 -6.61 16.79
C ILE A 27 7.83 -6.33 17.99
N ARG A 28 7.63 -7.05 19.06
CA ARG A 28 8.35 -6.84 20.34
C ARG A 28 8.80 -8.15 20.94
N ASP A 29 9.94 -8.13 21.57
CA ASP A 29 10.37 -9.12 22.55
C ASP A 29 10.89 -8.43 23.83
N ASN A 30 11.56 -9.14 24.72
CA ASN A 30 12.08 -8.54 25.96
C ASN A 30 13.22 -7.52 25.70
N ASN A 31 13.86 -7.55 24.54
CA ASN A 31 15.08 -6.79 24.27
C ASN A 31 14.85 -5.71 23.20
N TYR A 32 13.99 -5.97 22.21
CA TYR A 32 13.85 -5.15 21.01
C TYR A 32 12.40 -4.85 20.69
N ALA A 33 12.18 -3.71 20.06
CA ALA A 33 10.90 -3.34 19.47
C ALA A 33 11.10 -2.88 18.02
N ILE A 34 10.34 -3.43 17.10
CA ILE A 34 10.30 -3.01 15.70
C ILE A 34 8.93 -2.40 15.42
N ILE A 35 8.93 -1.15 15.03
CA ILE A 35 7.76 -0.39 14.57
C ILE A 35 7.72 -0.52 13.05
N ILE A 36 6.61 -1.01 12.50
CA ILE A 36 6.39 -1.07 11.07
C ILE A 36 5.24 -0.12 10.72
N GLU A 37 5.52 0.83 9.84
CA GLU A 37 4.54 1.78 9.31
C GLU A 37 4.31 1.53 7.82
N ASN A 38 3.08 1.17 7.46
CA ASN A 38 2.67 0.90 6.08
C ASN A 38 2.16 2.17 5.40
N LYS A 39 2.64 2.45 4.20
CA LYS A 39 2.21 3.57 3.37
C LYS A 39 1.80 3.10 1.98
N ILE A 40 0.68 2.37 1.95
CA ILE A 40 0.11 1.82 0.72
C ILE A 40 -0.91 2.80 0.08
N PHE A 41 -1.23 2.61 -1.19
CA PHE A 41 -2.23 3.39 -1.94
C PHE A 41 -2.01 4.91 -1.92
N GLY A 42 -0.76 5.36 -1.91
CA GLY A 42 -0.44 6.78 -1.92
C GLY A 42 -0.71 7.49 -0.57
N ALA A 43 -0.87 6.75 0.51
CA ALA A 43 -1.03 7.33 1.84
C ALA A 43 0.11 8.27 2.19
N GLY A 44 -0.22 9.51 2.56
CA GLY A 44 0.72 10.53 2.97
C GLY A 44 1.27 10.30 4.38
N ASP A 45 2.41 10.91 4.66
CA ASP A 45 2.96 10.93 6.01
C ASP A 45 2.16 11.91 6.88
N GLN A 46 1.87 11.51 8.12
CA GLN A 46 1.28 12.38 9.11
C GLN A 46 2.37 13.07 9.93
N ASN A 47 2.06 14.29 10.38
CA ASN A 47 2.96 15.03 11.25
C ASN A 47 3.22 14.26 12.56
N GLU A 48 4.49 14.15 12.95
CA GLU A 48 4.97 13.46 14.16
C GLU A 48 4.46 12.02 14.36
N GLN A 49 4.07 11.33 13.30
CA GLN A 49 3.51 9.98 13.42
C GLN A 49 4.54 8.97 13.95
N ILE A 50 5.71 8.90 13.33
CA ILE A 50 6.79 8.00 13.76
C ILE A 50 7.29 8.42 15.14
N LYS A 51 7.40 9.72 15.40
CA LYS A 51 7.74 10.24 16.74
C LYS A 51 6.78 9.69 17.80
N ARG A 52 5.46 9.79 17.58
CA ARG A 52 4.48 9.25 18.54
C ARG A 52 4.67 7.76 18.80
N TYR A 53 4.98 6.97 17.79
CA TYR A 53 5.22 5.54 17.93
C TYR A 53 6.47 5.22 18.74
N ILE A 54 7.55 5.98 18.53
CA ILE A 54 8.77 5.87 19.31
C ILE A 54 8.49 6.25 20.77
N ASP A 55 7.80 7.38 21.01
CA ASP A 55 7.46 7.84 22.37
C ASP A 55 6.58 6.82 23.10
N VAL A 56 5.62 6.21 22.41
CA VAL A 56 4.80 5.11 22.95
C VAL A 56 5.70 3.93 23.31
N THR A 57 6.55 3.48 22.38
CA THR A 57 7.42 2.32 22.60
C THR A 57 8.36 2.54 23.80
N LYS A 58 8.87 3.76 23.99
CA LYS A 58 9.67 4.13 25.18
C LYS A 58 8.85 4.05 26.47
N ARG A 59 7.55 4.36 26.45
CA ARG A 59 6.67 4.19 27.63
C ARG A 59 6.49 2.72 28.03
N TYR A 60 6.65 1.80 27.09
CA TYR A 60 6.70 0.35 27.36
C TYR A 60 8.10 -0.13 27.80
N HIS A 61 8.94 0.80 28.28
CA HIS A 61 10.27 0.57 28.87
C HIS A 61 11.35 0.06 27.90
N TYR A 62 11.18 0.25 26.60
CA TYR A 62 12.26 0.00 25.64
C TYR A 62 13.25 1.16 25.61
N ASP A 63 14.54 0.83 25.70
CA ASP A 63 15.60 1.81 25.42
C ASP A 63 15.48 2.29 23.96
N GLU A 64 15.75 3.56 23.72
CA GLU A 64 15.69 4.12 22.37
C GLU A 64 16.59 3.36 21.38
N LYS A 65 17.76 2.87 21.87
CA LYS A 65 18.69 2.08 21.05
C LYS A 65 18.16 0.69 20.68
N ALA A 66 17.17 0.20 21.38
CA ALA A 66 16.51 -1.07 21.13
C ALA A 66 15.26 -0.93 20.24
N ILE A 67 14.92 0.28 19.82
CA ILE A 67 13.76 0.57 18.95
C ILE A 67 14.23 0.71 17.50
N PHE A 68 13.56 0.00 16.61
CA PHE A 68 13.80 0.03 15.17
C PHE A 68 12.55 0.44 14.42
N VAL A 69 12.70 1.12 13.29
CA VAL A 69 11.59 1.58 12.48
C VAL A 69 11.73 1.05 11.06
N LEU A 70 10.71 0.36 10.58
CA LEU A 70 10.58 -0.10 9.22
C LEU A 70 9.45 0.68 8.54
N TYR A 71 9.79 1.43 7.52
CA TYR A 71 8.84 2.20 6.74
C TYR A 71 8.55 1.46 5.43
N MET A 72 7.28 1.10 5.21
CA MET A 72 6.87 0.23 4.10
C MET A 72 5.94 0.96 3.13
N PRO A 73 6.49 1.73 2.17
CA PRO A 73 5.70 2.36 1.12
C PRO A 73 5.38 1.41 -0.02
N SER A 74 4.36 1.72 -0.83
CA SER A 74 4.07 0.98 -2.07
C SER A 74 5.26 0.98 -3.02
N PHE A 75 5.87 2.15 -3.23
CA PHE A 75 7.06 2.35 -4.05
C PHE A 75 8.17 2.96 -3.21
N THR A 76 9.41 2.70 -3.57
CA THR A 76 10.56 3.24 -2.86
C THR A 76 10.48 4.75 -2.77
N ARG A 77 10.28 5.27 -1.56
CA ARG A 77 10.33 6.68 -1.21
C ARG A 77 10.78 6.85 0.23
N GLU A 78 11.38 7.95 0.53
CA GLU A 78 11.72 8.30 1.89
C GLU A 78 10.49 8.83 2.65
N SER A 79 10.51 8.61 3.97
CA SER A 79 9.57 9.25 4.87
C SER A 79 9.85 10.75 5.02
N SER A 80 8.82 11.56 5.17
CA SER A 80 8.99 13.00 5.38
C SER A 80 9.68 13.29 6.70
N LYS A 81 10.46 14.40 6.76
CA LYS A 81 11.11 14.82 8.02
C LYS A 81 10.09 15.12 9.13
N GLN A 82 8.93 15.64 8.78
CA GLN A 82 7.88 16.03 9.72
C GLN A 82 7.31 14.84 10.51
N THR A 83 7.30 13.63 9.94
CA THR A 83 6.78 12.44 10.62
C THR A 83 7.67 11.97 11.77
N TRP A 84 8.96 12.35 11.76
CA TRP A 84 9.95 11.97 12.76
C TRP A 84 10.02 12.92 13.96
N GLY A 85 9.55 14.15 13.82
CA GLY A 85 9.82 15.19 14.81
C GLY A 85 11.32 15.37 15.03
N ASN A 86 11.80 15.13 16.25
CA ASN A 86 13.21 15.27 16.64
C ASN A 86 14.03 13.96 16.53
N TYR A 87 13.43 12.84 16.09
CA TYR A 87 14.13 11.54 16.09
C TYR A 87 14.86 11.21 14.80
N LYS A 88 14.70 11.98 13.72
CA LYS A 88 15.23 11.61 12.39
C LYS A 88 16.71 11.26 12.40
N ASP A 89 17.51 12.08 13.05
CA ASP A 89 18.98 11.93 13.03
C ASP A 89 19.46 10.80 13.95
N SER A 90 18.76 10.55 15.07
CA SER A 90 19.13 9.50 16.02
C SER A 90 18.76 8.08 15.56
N PHE A 91 17.97 7.96 14.46
CA PHE A 91 17.52 6.67 13.93
C PHE A 91 18.17 6.24 12.61
N ASN A 92 19.21 6.93 12.14
CA ASN A 92 19.83 6.64 10.84
C ASN A 92 20.21 5.16 10.66
N ASP A 93 20.76 4.52 11.69
CA ASP A 93 21.20 3.13 11.67
C ASP A 93 20.08 2.14 11.99
N ARG A 94 18.97 2.60 12.57
CA ARG A 94 17.83 1.81 13.04
C ARG A 94 16.55 2.06 12.26
N PHE A 95 16.68 2.69 11.10
CA PHE A 95 15.62 2.95 10.15
C PHE A 95 15.90 2.28 8.82
N ALA A 96 14.91 1.58 8.29
CA ALA A 96 14.97 1.04 6.95
C ALA A 96 13.68 1.34 6.17
N VAL A 97 13.82 1.50 4.87
CA VAL A 97 12.72 1.55 3.90
C VAL A 97 12.67 0.21 3.18
N VAL A 98 11.50 -0.41 3.18
CA VAL A 98 11.22 -1.67 2.47
C VAL A 98 9.96 -1.45 1.63
N SER A 99 10.11 -1.33 0.33
CA SER A 99 8.97 -1.10 -0.56
C SER A 99 8.24 -2.39 -0.91
N PHE A 100 6.91 -2.32 -1.05
CA PHE A 100 6.12 -3.49 -1.45
C PHE A 100 6.44 -3.92 -2.88
N ASN A 101 6.58 -2.98 -3.81
CA ASN A 101 6.69 -3.27 -5.24
C ASN A 101 8.12 -3.58 -5.72
N GLU A 102 9.11 -3.38 -4.88
CA GLU A 102 10.49 -3.75 -5.18
C GLU A 102 10.97 -4.83 -4.20
N ASP A 103 11.13 -4.48 -2.92
CA ASP A 103 11.79 -5.34 -1.95
C ASP A 103 10.94 -6.55 -1.54
N VAL A 104 9.65 -6.34 -1.21
CA VAL A 104 8.74 -7.43 -0.82
C VAL A 104 8.47 -8.34 -2.02
N LEU A 105 8.24 -7.78 -3.19
CA LEU A 105 8.02 -8.55 -4.42
C LEU A 105 9.23 -9.43 -4.76
N GLU A 106 10.44 -8.85 -4.70
CA GLU A 106 11.69 -9.60 -4.93
C GLU A 106 11.88 -10.70 -3.89
N TRP A 107 11.63 -10.42 -2.62
CA TRP A 107 11.70 -11.40 -1.55
C TRP A 107 10.71 -12.56 -1.74
N LEU A 108 9.46 -12.26 -2.09
CA LEU A 108 8.45 -13.29 -2.36
C LEU A 108 8.84 -14.19 -3.51
N ARG A 109 9.36 -13.62 -4.60
CA ARG A 109 9.76 -14.38 -5.79
C ARG A 109 10.98 -15.24 -5.58
N ASN A 110 12.02 -14.66 -4.98
CA ASN A 110 13.35 -15.27 -4.99
C ASN A 110 13.60 -16.15 -3.75
N TYR A 111 12.87 -15.87 -2.65
CA TYR A 111 13.13 -16.55 -1.37
C TYR A 111 11.91 -17.30 -0.81
N VAL A 112 10.70 -16.75 -0.95
CA VAL A 112 9.50 -17.39 -0.37
C VAL A 112 8.95 -18.44 -1.31
N LEU A 113 8.59 -18.07 -2.52
CA LEU A 113 7.93 -18.96 -3.49
C LEU A 113 8.74 -20.23 -3.80
N PRO A 114 10.08 -20.18 -3.99
CA PRO A 114 10.88 -21.39 -4.22
C PRO A 114 10.93 -22.36 -3.03
N ASN A 115 10.71 -21.85 -1.81
CA ASN A 115 10.75 -22.65 -0.58
C ASN A 115 9.38 -23.21 -0.16
N VAL A 116 8.30 -22.82 -0.82
CA VAL A 116 6.96 -23.38 -0.54
C VAL A 116 6.87 -24.77 -1.14
N THR A 117 6.59 -25.76 -0.31
CA THR A 117 6.51 -27.15 -0.74
C THR A 117 5.35 -27.41 -1.69
N ILE A 118 5.46 -28.39 -2.59
CA ILE A 118 4.38 -28.78 -3.51
C ILE A 118 3.12 -29.22 -2.75
N LYS A 119 3.25 -29.67 -1.51
CA LYS A 119 2.12 -30.09 -0.66
C LYS A 119 1.27 -28.92 -0.17
N GLU A 120 1.82 -27.71 -0.15
CA GLU A 120 1.16 -26.48 0.31
C GLU A 120 0.53 -25.71 -0.85
N VAL A 121 -0.29 -26.38 -1.66
CA VAL A 121 -0.86 -25.85 -2.91
C VAL A 121 -1.61 -24.53 -2.68
N TYR A 122 -2.40 -24.42 -1.60
CA TYR A 122 -3.16 -23.20 -1.30
C TYR A 122 -2.26 -22.03 -0.91
N LEU A 123 -1.24 -22.28 -0.08
CA LEU A 123 -0.27 -21.27 0.29
C LEU A 123 0.51 -20.78 -0.93
N ARG A 124 0.97 -21.71 -1.75
CA ARG A 124 1.66 -21.37 -3.01
C ARG A 124 0.79 -20.50 -3.91
N SER A 125 -0.45 -20.92 -4.14
CA SER A 125 -1.39 -20.15 -4.96
C SER A 125 -1.66 -18.75 -4.39
N ALA A 126 -1.80 -18.62 -3.08
CA ALA A 126 -1.99 -17.31 -2.43
C ALA A 126 -0.76 -16.41 -2.62
N ILE A 127 0.45 -16.95 -2.51
CA ILE A 127 1.69 -16.20 -2.73
C ILE A 127 1.79 -15.78 -4.21
N GLU A 128 1.50 -16.68 -5.14
CA GLU A 128 1.51 -16.38 -6.58
C GLU A 128 0.51 -15.28 -6.95
N GLN A 129 -0.71 -15.33 -6.39
CA GLN A 129 -1.72 -14.28 -6.56
C GLN A 129 -1.27 -12.94 -5.96
N TYR A 130 -0.62 -12.97 -4.81
CA TYR A 130 -0.12 -11.75 -4.18
C TYR A 130 1.04 -11.14 -4.98
N ILE A 131 1.93 -11.96 -5.52
CA ILE A 131 2.98 -11.53 -6.46
C ILE A 131 2.35 -10.85 -7.68
N ASP A 132 1.36 -11.50 -8.33
CA ASP A 132 0.65 -10.92 -9.49
C ASP A 132 -0.03 -9.60 -9.16
N TYR A 133 -0.63 -9.49 -7.96
CA TYR A 133 -1.22 -8.25 -7.46
C TYR A 133 -0.16 -7.14 -7.31
N LEU A 134 0.98 -7.41 -6.67
CA LEU A 134 2.06 -6.43 -6.51
C LEU A 134 2.64 -6.00 -7.85
N GLU A 135 2.77 -6.90 -8.81
CA GLU A 135 3.18 -6.59 -10.18
C GLU A 135 2.16 -5.74 -10.93
N GLY A 136 0.88 -6.09 -10.78
CA GLY A 136 -0.21 -5.32 -11.35
C GLY A 136 -0.29 -3.90 -10.80
N TYR A 137 0.06 -3.72 -9.54
CA TYR A 137 0.13 -2.42 -8.87
C TYR A 137 1.42 -1.65 -9.19
N SER A 138 2.43 -2.31 -9.77
CA SER A 138 3.67 -1.64 -10.17
C SER A 138 3.38 -0.63 -11.29
N SER A 139 3.94 0.58 -11.16
CA SER A 139 3.76 1.67 -12.13
C SER A 139 4.13 1.27 -13.56
N ARG A 140 4.97 0.26 -13.75
CA ARG A 140 5.38 -0.24 -15.07
C ARG A 140 4.23 -0.91 -15.82
N ARG A 141 3.44 -1.77 -15.15
CA ARG A 141 2.28 -2.42 -15.78
C ARG A 141 1.16 -1.41 -16.02
N GLU A 142 0.90 -0.54 -15.06
CA GLU A 142 -0.09 0.53 -15.19
C GLU A 142 0.29 1.54 -16.29
N GLN A 143 1.56 1.92 -16.38
CA GLN A 143 2.05 2.80 -17.46
C GLN A 143 2.02 2.11 -18.82
N ALA A 144 2.38 0.82 -18.90
CA ALA A 144 2.29 0.05 -20.14
C ALA A 144 0.83 -0.09 -20.59
N GLN A 145 -0.08 -0.45 -19.69
CA GLN A 145 -1.52 -0.54 -19.98
C GLN A 145 -2.12 0.82 -20.34
N LYS A 146 -1.75 1.90 -19.62
CA LYS A 146 -2.19 3.27 -19.96
C LYS A 146 -1.68 3.69 -21.34
N LYS A 147 -0.43 3.38 -21.68
CA LYS A 147 0.15 3.70 -22.98
C LYS A 147 -0.53 2.92 -24.11
N GLU A 148 -0.76 1.63 -23.90
CA GLU A 148 -1.43 0.77 -24.86
C GLU A 148 -2.89 1.18 -25.08
N LEU A 149 -3.62 1.44 -24.00
CA LEU A 149 -4.98 1.98 -24.03
C LEU A 149 -5.03 3.35 -24.71
N LEU A 150 -4.10 4.24 -24.40
CA LEU A 150 -3.99 5.56 -25.03
C LEU A 150 -3.77 5.42 -26.53
N LEU A 151 -2.84 4.57 -26.97
CA LEU A 151 -2.59 4.32 -28.38
C LEU A 151 -3.82 3.76 -29.11
N LEU A 152 -4.53 2.84 -28.45
CA LEU A 152 -5.75 2.24 -28.97
C LEU A 152 -6.88 3.28 -29.10
N ILE A 153 -7.03 4.17 -28.12
CA ILE A 153 -7.97 5.29 -28.16
C ILE A 153 -7.58 6.26 -29.26
N LEU A 154 -6.31 6.70 -29.32
CA LEU A 154 -5.83 7.62 -30.35
C LEU A 154 -6.04 7.08 -31.77
N ASN A 155 -5.76 5.80 -31.99
CA ASN A 155 -6.03 5.14 -33.27
C ASN A 155 -7.52 5.09 -33.62
N LYS A 156 -8.38 4.78 -32.65
CA LYS A 156 -9.85 4.75 -32.87
C LYS A 156 -10.44 6.11 -33.19
N ILE A 157 -9.91 7.19 -32.64
CA ILE A 157 -10.37 8.55 -32.93
C ILE A 157 -9.62 9.18 -34.09
N GLY A 158 -8.68 8.45 -34.73
CA GLY A 158 -7.93 8.93 -35.91
C GLY A 158 -6.97 10.09 -35.60
N ILE A 159 -6.51 10.23 -34.36
CA ILE A 159 -5.47 11.17 -33.99
C ILE A 159 -4.11 10.56 -34.37
N GLY A 160 -3.31 11.30 -35.13
CA GLY A 160 -2.01 10.84 -35.63
C GLY A 160 -2.00 10.44 -37.11
N GLN A 161 -3.16 10.40 -37.79
CA GLN A 161 -3.26 10.23 -39.22
C GLN A 161 -3.64 11.58 -39.85
N SER A 162 -2.75 12.21 -40.61
CA SER A 162 -2.93 13.37 -41.52
C SER A 162 -4.01 14.44 -41.19
N ALA A 163 -4.52 14.50 -39.98
CA ALA A 163 -5.52 15.47 -39.56
C ALA A 163 -4.86 16.80 -39.15
N THR A 164 -5.50 17.92 -39.50
CA THR A 164 -5.06 19.24 -39.06
C THR A 164 -5.11 19.41 -37.54
N ALA A 165 -4.37 20.37 -36.98
CA ALA A 165 -4.36 20.63 -35.57
C ALA A 165 -5.76 20.92 -35.00
N ASP A 166 -6.61 21.62 -35.75
CA ASP A 166 -7.99 21.92 -35.35
C ASP A 166 -8.87 20.67 -35.31
N GLU A 167 -8.74 19.80 -36.31
CA GLU A 167 -9.47 18.52 -36.30
C GLU A 167 -9.05 17.63 -35.13
N GLN A 168 -7.75 17.58 -34.83
CA GLN A 168 -7.25 16.85 -33.67
C GLN A 168 -7.81 17.43 -32.38
N TYR A 169 -7.82 18.75 -32.23
CA TYR A 169 -8.40 19.42 -31.06
C TYR A 169 -9.89 19.09 -30.87
N HIS A 170 -10.69 19.21 -31.96
CA HIS A 170 -12.12 18.89 -31.90
C HIS A 170 -12.39 17.42 -31.52
N ARG A 171 -11.60 16.49 -32.03
CA ARG A 171 -11.70 15.06 -31.67
C ARG A 171 -11.35 14.81 -30.19
N ILE A 172 -10.29 15.43 -29.68
CA ILE A 172 -9.90 15.35 -28.26
C ILE A 172 -11.01 15.92 -27.37
N MET A 173 -11.56 17.07 -27.69
CA MET A 173 -12.64 17.69 -26.92
C MET A 173 -13.93 16.88 -26.97
N SER A 174 -14.27 16.25 -28.08
CA SER A 174 -15.41 15.35 -28.21
C SER A 174 -15.23 14.11 -27.32
N LEU A 175 -14.03 13.52 -27.32
CA LEU A 175 -13.68 12.39 -26.43
C LEU A 175 -13.77 12.79 -24.96
N HIS A 176 -13.21 13.94 -24.61
CA HIS A 176 -13.26 14.44 -23.22
C HIS A 176 -14.70 14.56 -22.72
N ARG A 177 -15.60 15.17 -23.51
CA ARG A 177 -17.03 15.27 -23.16
C ARG A 177 -17.70 13.90 -23.01
N THR A 178 -17.31 12.94 -23.85
CA THR A 178 -17.85 11.57 -23.77
C THR A 178 -17.38 10.84 -22.50
N LEU A 179 -16.10 10.96 -22.18
CA LEU A 179 -15.52 10.39 -20.95
C LEU A 179 -16.13 10.99 -19.70
N GLU A 180 -16.38 12.31 -19.66
CA GLU A 180 -17.08 12.97 -18.56
C GLU A 180 -18.50 12.40 -18.36
N LYS A 181 -19.24 12.20 -19.45
CA LYS A 181 -20.58 11.57 -19.36
C LYS A 181 -20.52 10.13 -18.82
N VAL A 182 -19.52 9.36 -19.25
CA VAL A 182 -19.32 7.98 -18.75
C VAL A 182 -18.96 8.00 -17.27
N ARG A 183 -18.05 8.89 -16.86
CA ARG A 183 -17.68 9.08 -15.44
C ARG A 183 -18.88 9.38 -14.58
N CYS A 184 -19.70 10.37 -14.97
CA CYS A 184 -20.91 10.72 -14.21
C CYS A 184 -21.88 9.54 -14.08
N ARG A 185 -22.06 8.73 -15.14
CA ARG A 185 -22.90 7.54 -15.08
C ARG A 185 -22.33 6.44 -14.18
N CYS A 186 -21.02 6.26 -14.16
CA CYS A 186 -20.36 5.31 -13.26
C CYS A 186 -20.50 5.74 -11.82
N ASP A 187 -20.29 7.03 -11.51
CA ASP A 187 -20.43 7.59 -10.17
C ASP A 187 -21.87 7.47 -9.64
N GLU A 188 -22.85 7.65 -10.52
CA GLU A 188 -24.27 7.46 -10.16
C GLU A 188 -24.59 5.99 -9.87
N LYS A 189 -24.11 5.06 -10.70
CA LYS A 189 -24.28 3.61 -10.46
C LYS A 189 -23.60 3.16 -9.17
N LEU A 190 -22.40 3.65 -8.89
CA LEU A 190 -21.65 3.36 -7.66
C LEU A 190 -22.41 3.87 -6.41
N ARG A 191 -22.98 5.07 -6.47
CA ARG A 191 -23.83 5.60 -5.39
C ARG A 191 -25.04 4.70 -5.15
N ARG A 192 -25.78 4.36 -6.21
CA ARG A 192 -26.96 3.45 -6.08
C ARG A 192 -26.57 2.08 -5.51
N PHE A 193 -25.44 1.51 -5.94
CA PHE A 193 -24.93 0.25 -5.39
C PHE A 193 -24.59 0.38 -3.91
N LYS A 194 -23.91 1.46 -3.52
CA LYS A 194 -23.60 1.75 -2.11
C LYS A 194 -24.87 1.86 -1.26
N ASP A 195 -25.88 2.55 -1.75
CA ASP A 195 -27.18 2.70 -1.04
C ASP A 195 -27.89 1.35 -0.87
N ILE A 196 -27.86 0.49 -1.88
CA ILE A 196 -28.42 -0.88 -1.79
C ILE A 196 -27.68 -1.68 -0.73
N VAL A 197 -26.34 -1.70 -0.75
CA VAL A 197 -25.52 -2.45 0.21
C VAL A 197 -25.77 -1.97 1.64
N ILE A 198 -25.83 -0.64 1.86
CA ILE A 198 -26.12 -0.07 3.18
C ILE A 198 -27.52 -0.49 3.66
N ASN A 199 -28.54 -0.38 2.81
CA ASN A 199 -29.90 -0.75 3.17
C ASN A 199 -30.04 -2.24 3.48
N GLU A 200 -29.40 -3.12 2.71
CA GLU A 200 -29.38 -4.56 2.99
C GLU A 200 -28.64 -4.88 4.30
N PHE A 201 -27.51 -4.21 4.56
CA PHE A 201 -26.77 -4.37 5.81
C PHE A 201 -27.59 -3.91 7.02
N ASP A 202 -28.29 -2.78 6.91
CA ASP A 202 -29.19 -2.27 7.96
C ASP A 202 -30.39 -3.19 8.19
N MET A 203 -30.93 -3.83 7.14
CA MET A 203 -32.00 -4.82 7.30
C MET A 203 -31.50 -6.09 8.01
N ILE A 204 -30.32 -6.57 7.67
CA ILE A 204 -29.71 -7.74 8.31
C ILE A 204 -29.42 -7.43 9.79
N THR A 205 -28.83 -6.29 10.10
CA THR A 205 -28.49 -5.91 11.49
C THR A 205 -29.75 -5.71 12.35
N LYS A 206 -30.80 -5.10 11.83
CA LYS A 206 -32.09 -4.96 12.54
C LYS A 206 -32.75 -6.29 12.85
N ASN A 207 -32.63 -7.29 11.97
CA ASN A 207 -33.17 -8.61 12.18
C ASN A 207 -32.39 -9.47 13.18
N TYR A 208 -31.08 -9.22 13.33
CA TYR A 208 -30.21 -9.93 14.27
C TYR A 208 -30.20 -9.34 15.69
N TYR A 209 -30.53 -8.07 15.84
CA TYR A 209 -30.51 -7.36 17.13
C TYR A 209 -31.92 -7.02 17.66
N GLN A 210 -32.89 -7.88 17.47
CA GLN A 210 -34.11 -7.80 18.27
C GLN A 210 -33.81 -8.37 19.67
N PRO A 211 -33.87 -7.58 20.75
CA PRO A 211 -33.76 -8.11 22.10
C PRO A 211 -34.91 -9.09 22.28
N LYS A 212 -34.61 -10.34 22.60
CA LYS A 212 -35.62 -11.29 23.05
C LYS A 212 -36.19 -10.72 24.36
N GLY A 213 -37.42 -10.22 24.29
CA GLY A 213 -38.20 -9.83 25.45
C GLY A 213 -38.50 -11.02 26.38
#